data_51006d943ff5428bb01923a33752e674
#
_entry.id   51006d943ff5428bb01923a33752e674
#
_cell.length_a   1.000
_cell.length_b   1.000
_cell.length_c   1.000
_cell.angle_alpha   90.00
_cell.angle_beta   90.00
_cell.angle_gamma   90.00
#
_symmetry.space_group_name_H-M   'P 1'
#
loop_
_entity.id
_entity.type
_entity.pdbx_description
1 polymer ?
#
loop_
_entity_poly.entity_id
_entity_poly.type
_entity_poly.pdbx_seq_one_letter_code
_entity_poly.pdbx_strand_id
1 'polypeptide(L)'
;MSESNFEYAETPIPEIGDGEVLVRNLYLSFDPTQRGWMTDRESYLPPVEIGAPMRAGSVGQVMASHHDDYKVGDLVQTTGCWQDYVVAAPGRGPLGLTVLPAGVTPEMMLSIFGITGLTAYFGLLDIGDPKEGETVLVSGAAGATGSVVGQIAKLKGCRVVGIAGGEKKCAWLLEDGGFDAVIDYKSEDVGEAIQRTCPNRVDVFFDNVGGDILEAALDHIGLHSRIVMCGAISGYNSDSAVPGPKNLMNIISRRAKMQGFIILDYIDQAPAAIAQLGEWIATGKMRFEVDVQDGFENIPATLKRLYTAENMGKQLLKIADPQVVPQKD
;
A
#
# COMPACT_ATOMS: atom_id res chain seq x y z
N MET A 1 3.44 -19.55 -2.65
CA MET A 1 4.74 -18.92 -2.37
C MET A 1 5.29 -19.51 -1.08
N SER A 2 6.57 -19.91 -1.08
CA SER A 2 7.28 -20.47 0.08
C SER A 2 8.64 -19.77 0.21
N GLU A 3 9.29 -19.90 1.37
CA GLU A 3 10.64 -19.35 1.59
C GLU A 3 11.68 -19.93 0.63
N SER A 4 11.48 -21.18 0.16
CA SER A 4 12.35 -21.84 -0.83
C SER A 4 12.31 -21.20 -2.22
N ASN A 5 11.44 -20.22 -2.47
CA ASN A 5 11.45 -19.43 -3.71
C ASN A 5 12.51 -18.32 -3.71
N PHE A 6 13.19 -18.10 -2.57
CA PHE A 6 14.18 -17.06 -2.39
C PHE A 6 15.53 -17.68 -2.02
N GLU A 7 16.60 -17.09 -2.52
CA GLU A 7 17.98 -17.45 -2.20
C GLU A 7 18.65 -16.23 -1.56
N TYR A 8 19.38 -16.47 -0.48
CA TYR A 8 20.25 -15.46 0.12
C TYR A 8 21.60 -15.47 -0.61
N ALA A 9 22.00 -14.32 -1.12
CA ALA A 9 23.27 -14.16 -1.84
C ALA A 9 24.10 -13.02 -1.26
N GLU A 10 25.41 -13.23 -1.16
CA GLU A 10 26.38 -12.21 -0.79
C GLU A 10 27.08 -11.67 -2.04
N THR A 11 27.10 -10.36 -2.18
CA THR A 11 27.79 -9.67 -3.28
C THR A 11 28.67 -8.55 -2.74
N PRO A 12 29.73 -8.14 -3.44
CA PRO A 12 30.46 -6.94 -3.07
C PRO A 12 29.56 -5.71 -3.04
N ILE A 13 29.88 -4.75 -2.16
CA ILE A 13 29.22 -3.44 -2.17
C ILE A 13 29.50 -2.80 -3.54
N PRO A 14 28.47 -2.32 -4.26
CA PRO A 14 28.66 -1.76 -5.59
C PRO A 14 29.39 -0.42 -5.56
N GLU A 15 30.19 -0.16 -6.58
CA GLU A 15 30.79 1.15 -6.84
C GLU A 15 29.77 2.09 -7.51
N ILE A 16 29.92 3.39 -7.28
CA ILE A 16 29.08 4.42 -7.87
C ILE A 16 29.79 5.14 -9.02
N GLY A 17 29.03 5.42 -10.09
CA GLY A 17 29.45 6.26 -11.20
C GLY A 17 29.10 7.74 -11.01
N ASP A 18 29.37 8.55 -12.02
CA ASP A 18 29.05 9.98 -12.03
C ASP A 18 27.53 10.20 -11.91
N GLY A 19 27.12 11.11 -11.01
CA GLY A 19 25.71 11.41 -10.75
C GLY A 19 24.97 10.35 -9.92
N GLU A 20 25.65 9.33 -9.44
CA GLU A 20 25.06 8.25 -8.63
C GLU A 20 25.36 8.42 -7.14
N VAL A 21 24.56 7.79 -6.30
CA VAL A 21 24.75 7.68 -4.86
C VAL A 21 24.69 6.23 -4.41
N LEU A 22 25.50 5.87 -3.43
CA LEU A 22 25.41 4.60 -2.73
C LEU A 22 24.48 4.79 -1.53
N VAL A 23 23.41 4.04 -1.49
CA VAL A 23 22.44 4.06 -0.39
C VAL A 23 22.51 2.73 0.36
N ARG A 24 22.68 2.80 1.68
CA ARG A 24 22.47 1.67 2.58
C ARG A 24 21.00 1.64 2.98
N ASN A 25 20.29 0.58 2.63
CA ASN A 25 18.91 0.43 3.02
C ASN A 25 18.77 0.26 4.54
N LEU A 26 17.78 0.93 5.12
CA LEU A 26 17.45 0.86 6.54
C LEU A 26 16.08 0.21 6.75
N TYR A 27 15.12 0.56 5.89
CA TYR A 27 13.75 0.03 5.88
C TYR A 27 13.36 -0.41 4.49
N LEU A 28 12.71 -1.57 4.40
CA LEU A 28 12.10 -2.11 3.19
C LEU A 28 10.57 -2.11 3.30
N SER A 29 9.92 -1.74 2.20
CA SER A 29 8.47 -1.77 2.05
C SER A 29 8.01 -3.11 1.51
N PHE A 30 6.94 -3.65 2.10
CA PHE A 30 6.28 -4.86 1.62
C PHE A 30 4.89 -4.53 1.09
N ASP A 31 4.64 -4.95 -0.13
CA ASP A 31 3.42 -4.66 -0.87
C ASP A 31 2.90 -5.92 -1.58
N PRO A 32 1.57 -6.17 -1.57
CA PRO A 32 1.01 -7.37 -2.19
C PRO A 32 1.35 -7.50 -3.68
N THR A 33 1.56 -6.39 -4.37
CA THR A 33 1.94 -6.36 -5.79
C THR A 33 3.27 -7.06 -6.08
N GLN A 34 4.17 -7.19 -5.08
CA GLN A 34 5.44 -7.91 -5.23
C GLN A 34 5.23 -9.35 -5.70
N ARG A 35 4.13 -10.01 -5.29
CA ARG A 35 3.80 -11.35 -5.79
C ARG A 35 3.53 -11.36 -7.30
N GLY A 36 2.90 -10.31 -7.81
CA GLY A 36 2.66 -10.15 -9.24
C GLY A 36 3.95 -10.00 -10.05
N TRP A 37 4.95 -9.30 -9.50
CA TRP A 37 6.26 -9.10 -10.14
C TRP A 37 7.15 -10.36 -10.15
N MET A 38 6.80 -11.40 -9.40
CA MET A 38 7.45 -12.73 -9.43
C MET A 38 6.87 -13.65 -10.50
N THR A 39 5.87 -13.22 -11.25
CA THR A 39 5.21 -14.02 -12.26
C THR A 39 5.55 -13.46 -13.64
N ASP A 40 6.01 -14.32 -14.54
CA ASP A 40 6.30 -13.97 -15.93
C ASP A 40 4.98 -13.76 -16.70
N ARG A 41 4.46 -12.54 -16.60
CA ARG A 41 3.26 -12.09 -17.33
C ARG A 41 3.35 -10.59 -17.60
N GLU A 42 2.70 -10.14 -18.65
CA GLU A 42 2.55 -8.72 -18.94
C GLU A 42 1.81 -8.00 -17.79
N SER A 43 2.38 -6.88 -17.34
CA SER A 43 1.84 -6.05 -16.26
C SER A 43 2.35 -4.62 -16.43
N TYR A 44 1.92 -3.69 -15.56
CA TYR A 44 2.36 -2.28 -15.56
C TYR A 44 3.86 -2.10 -15.23
N LEU A 45 4.53 -3.10 -14.67
CA LEU A 45 5.98 -3.19 -14.55
C LEU A 45 6.43 -4.57 -15.03
N PRO A 46 7.63 -4.68 -15.62
CA PRO A 46 8.17 -5.96 -16.01
C PRO A 46 8.40 -6.87 -14.80
N PRO A 47 8.32 -8.19 -14.96
CA PRO A 47 8.67 -9.12 -13.90
C PRO A 47 10.11 -8.92 -13.41
N VAL A 48 10.37 -9.32 -12.17
CA VAL A 48 11.74 -9.37 -11.64
C VAL A 48 12.42 -10.61 -12.20
N GLU A 49 13.60 -10.45 -12.75
CA GLU A 49 14.38 -11.56 -13.31
C GLU A 49 14.80 -12.53 -12.20
N ILE A 50 14.87 -13.82 -12.56
CA ILE A 50 15.37 -14.85 -11.63
C ILE A 50 16.85 -14.59 -11.33
N GLY A 51 17.20 -14.59 -10.03
CA GLY A 51 18.53 -14.24 -9.54
C GLY A 51 18.77 -12.75 -9.30
N ALA A 52 17.82 -11.87 -9.69
CA ALA A 52 17.89 -10.46 -9.34
C ALA A 52 17.28 -10.18 -7.95
N PRO A 53 17.73 -9.13 -7.23
CA PRO A 53 17.10 -8.69 -5.99
C PRO A 53 15.64 -8.31 -6.22
N MET A 54 14.73 -8.77 -5.35
CA MET A 54 13.30 -8.47 -5.44
C MET A 54 13.06 -6.98 -5.33
N ARG A 55 12.28 -6.41 -6.24
CA ARG A 55 11.92 -4.99 -6.25
C ARG A 55 11.12 -4.61 -5.01
N ALA A 56 11.55 -3.54 -4.34
CA ALA A 56 10.87 -2.97 -3.18
C ALA A 56 11.18 -1.47 -3.06
N GLY A 57 10.23 -0.70 -2.55
CA GLY A 57 10.53 0.64 -2.04
C GLY A 57 11.35 0.54 -0.77
N SER A 58 12.23 1.50 -0.55
CA SER A 58 13.05 1.58 0.67
C SER A 58 13.25 3.01 1.14
N VAL A 59 13.60 3.14 2.41
CA VAL A 59 14.32 4.30 2.93
C VAL A 59 15.69 3.82 3.39
N GLY A 60 16.71 4.54 2.95
CA GLY A 60 18.10 4.25 3.28
C GLY A 60 18.89 5.52 3.57
N GLN A 61 20.17 5.33 3.97
CA GLN A 61 21.10 6.40 4.22
C GLN A 61 22.14 6.45 3.09
N VAL A 62 22.41 7.67 2.60
CA VAL A 62 23.47 7.91 1.62
C VAL A 62 24.85 7.66 2.28
N MET A 63 25.60 6.71 1.75
CA MET A 63 26.93 6.32 2.22
C MET A 63 28.06 6.92 1.39
N ALA A 64 27.82 7.13 0.09
CA ALA A 64 28.71 7.83 -0.83
C ALA A 64 27.88 8.56 -1.88
N SER A 65 28.37 9.68 -2.41
CA SER A 65 27.66 10.47 -3.41
C SER A 65 28.63 11.07 -4.42
N HIS A 66 28.28 10.94 -5.69
CA HIS A 66 28.82 11.68 -6.81
C HIS A 66 27.79 12.64 -7.42
N HIS A 67 26.80 13.07 -6.62
CA HIS A 67 25.72 14.00 -7.04
C HIS A 67 25.62 15.16 -6.06
N ASP A 68 25.55 16.40 -6.56
CA ASP A 68 25.61 17.62 -5.76
C ASP A 68 24.45 17.80 -4.76
N ASP A 69 23.26 17.28 -5.11
CA ASP A 69 22.05 17.44 -4.29
C ASP A 69 21.90 16.41 -3.17
N TYR A 70 22.71 15.34 -3.16
CA TYR A 70 22.65 14.28 -2.15
C TYR A 70 23.94 14.17 -1.38
N LYS A 71 23.86 14.26 -0.07
CA LYS A 71 25.03 14.25 0.81
C LYS A 71 25.11 12.99 1.63
N VAL A 72 26.34 12.58 1.94
CA VAL A 72 26.59 11.47 2.86
C VAL A 72 25.89 11.76 4.18
N GLY A 73 25.07 10.83 4.66
CA GLY A 73 24.26 10.96 5.84
C GLY A 73 22.78 11.29 5.58
N ASP A 74 22.42 11.80 4.39
CA ASP A 74 21.03 12.06 4.06
C ASP A 74 20.21 10.77 4.12
N LEU A 75 18.98 10.85 4.65
CA LEU A 75 17.99 9.81 4.52
C LEU A 75 17.23 10.02 3.22
N VAL A 76 17.13 8.96 2.41
CA VAL A 76 16.50 9.01 1.10
C VAL A 76 15.52 7.88 0.89
N GLN A 77 14.41 8.17 0.21
CA GLN A 77 13.55 7.16 -0.36
C GLN A 77 14.04 6.79 -1.75
N THR A 78 14.03 5.49 -2.08
CA THR A 78 14.36 4.99 -3.41
C THR A 78 13.73 3.61 -3.68
N THR A 79 13.97 3.07 -4.86
CA THR A 79 13.72 1.65 -5.17
C THR A 79 14.93 0.83 -4.76
N GLY A 80 14.99 0.48 -3.46
CA GLY A 80 16.15 -0.16 -2.85
C GLY A 80 16.27 -1.66 -3.10
N CYS A 81 15.19 -2.32 -3.50
CA CYS A 81 15.12 -3.78 -3.61
C CYS A 81 15.46 -4.52 -2.30
N TRP A 82 15.39 -5.85 -2.28
CA TRP A 82 15.76 -6.66 -1.12
C TRP A 82 17.27 -6.86 -1.08
N GLN A 83 17.99 -5.87 -0.63
CA GLN A 83 19.45 -5.86 -0.52
C GLN A 83 19.90 -4.80 0.50
N ASP A 84 21.12 -4.95 1.03
CA ASP A 84 21.68 -4.01 2.00
C ASP A 84 22.07 -2.66 1.36
N TYR A 85 22.65 -2.70 0.17
CA TYR A 85 23.14 -1.52 -0.54
C TYR A 85 22.59 -1.45 -1.94
N VAL A 86 22.26 -0.25 -2.38
CA VAL A 86 21.79 0.02 -3.74
C VAL A 86 22.49 1.26 -4.31
N VAL A 87 22.81 1.20 -5.60
CA VAL A 87 23.19 2.39 -6.38
C VAL A 87 21.92 3.06 -6.90
N ALA A 88 21.72 4.30 -6.51
CA ALA A 88 20.56 5.10 -6.90
C ALA A 88 20.98 6.38 -7.62
N ALA A 89 20.08 6.90 -8.46
CA ALA A 89 20.24 8.19 -9.13
C ALA A 89 18.86 8.85 -9.30
N PRO A 90 18.80 10.19 -9.42
CA PRO A 90 17.56 10.89 -9.77
C PRO A 90 16.92 10.33 -11.03
N GLY A 91 15.58 10.14 -11.00
CA GLY A 91 14.82 9.58 -12.13
C GLY A 91 15.04 8.10 -12.42
N ARG A 92 15.86 7.40 -11.66
CA ARG A 92 16.06 5.97 -11.80
C ARG A 92 15.06 5.17 -10.95
N GLY A 93 14.38 4.23 -11.59
CA GLY A 93 13.35 3.39 -10.93
C GLY A 93 12.02 4.11 -10.72
N PRO A 94 10.96 3.38 -10.36
CA PRO A 94 9.60 3.91 -10.29
C PRO A 94 9.37 4.90 -9.14
N LEU A 95 10.21 4.89 -8.10
CA LEU A 95 10.11 5.81 -6.94
C LEU A 95 11.11 6.97 -7.02
N GLY A 96 12.03 6.94 -8.01
CA GLY A 96 13.10 7.92 -8.10
C GLY A 96 14.04 7.89 -6.89
N LEU A 97 14.63 9.04 -6.58
CA LEU A 97 15.48 9.27 -5.40
C LEU A 97 15.06 10.59 -4.74
N THR A 98 14.61 10.55 -3.49
CA THR A 98 14.06 11.71 -2.79
C THR A 98 14.61 11.79 -1.38
N VAL A 99 15.18 12.94 -1.00
CA VAL A 99 15.61 13.19 0.40
C VAL A 99 14.36 13.31 1.27
N LEU A 100 14.39 12.66 2.43
CA LEU A 100 13.30 12.76 3.39
C LEU A 100 13.21 14.18 3.95
N PRO A 101 12.02 14.81 3.91
CA PRO A 101 11.82 16.10 4.54
C PRO A 101 12.05 16.04 6.06
N ALA A 102 12.47 17.16 6.65
CA ALA A 102 12.63 17.25 8.10
C ALA A 102 11.35 16.87 8.85
N GLY A 103 11.48 16.02 9.85
CA GLY A 103 10.35 15.50 10.65
C GLY A 103 9.59 14.34 10.01
N VAL A 104 9.92 13.91 8.79
CA VAL A 104 9.35 12.71 8.17
C VAL A 104 10.20 11.51 8.55
N THR A 105 9.57 10.50 9.16
CA THR A 105 10.25 9.24 9.51
C THR A 105 10.23 8.26 8.32
N PRO A 106 11.12 7.25 8.30
CA PRO A 106 11.08 6.19 7.30
C PRO A 106 9.70 5.52 7.20
N GLU A 107 9.05 5.31 8.33
CA GLU A 107 7.72 4.69 8.40
C GLU A 107 6.65 5.57 7.74
N MET A 108 6.68 6.89 7.98
CA MET A 108 5.78 7.84 7.31
C MET A 108 6.00 7.84 5.80
N MET A 109 7.27 7.87 5.39
CA MET A 109 7.64 7.94 3.98
C MET A 109 7.25 6.68 3.21
N LEU A 110 7.36 5.49 3.83
CA LEU A 110 6.99 4.22 3.20
C LEU A 110 5.51 3.82 3.38
N SER A 111 4.74 4.58 4.17
CA SER A 111 3.31 4.35 4.41
C SER A 111 2.45 5.48 3.87
N ILE A 112 2.13 6.46 4.74
CA ILE A 112 1.14 7.52 4.44
C ILE A 112 1.59 8.47 3.33
N PHE A 113 2.89 8.77 3.22
CA PHE A 113 3.45 9.60 2.15
C PHE A 113 3.97 8.78 0.96
N GLY A 114 3.95 7.47 1.08
CA GLY A 114 4.38 6.54 0.05
C GLY A 114 3.23 6.06 -0.84
N ILE A 115 3.54 5.02 -1.60
CA ILE A 115 2.63 4.44 -2.60
C ILE A 115 1.25 4.10 -2.02
N THR A 116 1.17 3.54 -0.81
CA THR A 116 -0.11 3.10 -0.25
C THR A 116 -1.02 4.26 0.17
N GLY A 117 -0.46 5.32 0.78
CA GLY A 117 -1.23 6.53 1.10
C GLY A 117 -1.69 7.28 -0.15
N LEU A 118 -0.81 7.43 -1.15
CA LEU A 118 -1.16 8.02 -2.44
C LEU A 118 -2.21 7.20 -3.20
N THR A 119 -2.11 5.86 -3.17
CA THR A 119 -3.13 4.97 -3.74
C THR A 119 -4.50 5.18 -3.10
N ALA A 120 -4.54 5.31 -1.77
CA ALA A 120 -5.76 5.61 -1.05
C ALA A 120 -6.34 6.98 -1.46
N TYR A 121 -5.48 7.99 -1.52
CA TYR A 121 -5.87 9.37 -1.84
C TYR A 121 -6.48 9.47 -3.24
N PHE A 122 -5.75 9.08 -4.28
CA PHE A 122 -6.22 9.20 -5.66
C PHE A 122 -7.33 8.20 -6.00
N GLY A 123 -7.19 6.94 -5.57
CA GLY A 123 -8.23 5.94 -5.82
C GLY A 123 -9.57 6.32 -5.23
N LEU A 124 -9.59 6.87 -4.03
CA LEU A 124 -10.85 7.32 -3.43
C LEU A 124 -11.35 8.63 -4.02
N LEU A 125 -10.50 9.65 -4.13
CA LEU A 125 -10.95 11.01 -4.47
C LEU A 125 -11.17 11.21 -5.97
N ASP A 126 -10.40 10.56 -6.83
CA ASP A 126 -10.55 10.67 -8.28
C ASP A 126 -11.51 9.62 -8.87
N ILE A 127 -11.32 8.35 -8.50
CA ILE A 127 -12.13 7.25 -9.04
C ILE A 127 -13.43 7.07 -8.25
N GLY A 128 -13.33 7.04 -6.93
CA GLY A 128 -14.48 6.87 -6.01
C GLY A 128 -15.36 8.11 -5.94
N ASP A 129 -14.75 9.29 -6.01
CA ASP A 129 -15.42 10.60 -5.96
C ASP A 129 -16.56 10.66 -4.92
N PRO A 130 -16.28 10.35 -3.63
CA PRO A 130 -17.31 10.22 -2.60
C PRO A 130 -17.95 11.57 -2.28
N LYS A 131 -19.26 11.56 -2.10
CA LYS A 131 -20.05 12.76 -1.71
C LYS A 131 -20.47 12.67 -0.25
N GLU A 132 -20.64 13.81 0.38
CA GLU A 132 -21.17 13.87 1.76
C GLU A 132 -22.49 13.09 1.90
N GLY A 133 -22.58 12.29 2.96
CA GLY A 133 -23.74 11.45 3.25
C GLY A 133 -23.75 10.09 2.53
N GLU A 134 -22.88 9.84 1.56
CA GLU A 134 -22.75 8.54 0.90
C GLU A 134 -22.15 7.48 1.83
N THR A 135 -22.42 6.21 1.49
CA THR A 135 -21.82 5.05 2.17
C THR A 135 -20.62 4.53 1.38
N VAL A 136 -19.46 4.55 2.03
CA VAL A 136 -18.21 3.99 1.51
C VAL A 136 -17.94 2.65 2.20
N LEU A 137 -17.87 1.57 1.42
CA LEU A 137 -17.44 0.25 1.86
C LEU A 137 -15.98 0.04 1.46
N VAL A 138 -15.16 -0.47 2.36
CA VAL A 138 -13.72 -0.69 2.12
C VAL A 138 -13.36 -2.13 2.43
N SER A 139 -12.87 -2.90 1.47
CA SER A 139 -12.29 -4.21 1.72
C SER A 139 -10.81 -4.11 2.10
N GLY A 140 -10.31 -5.04 2.93
CA GLY A 140 -8.96 -4.95 3.48
C GLY A 140 -8.75 -3.66 4.28
N ALA A 141 -9.79 -3.24 5.01
CA ALA A 141 -9.90 -1.93 5.63
C ALA A 141 -8.80 -1.63 6.66
N ALA A 142 -8.28 -2.63 7.37
CA ALA A 142 -7.19 -2.46 8.33
C ALA A 142 -5.77 -2.57 7.71
N GLY A 143 -5.68 -2.68 6.40
CA GLY A 143 -4.42 -2.65 5.66
C GLY A 143 -3.92 -1.22 5.41
N ALA A 144 -2.70 -1.12 4.85
CA ALA A 144 -2.04 0.16 4.59
C ALA A 144 -2.88 1.15 3.76
N THR A 145 -3.50 0.69 2.68
CA THR A 145 -4.36 1.52 1.82
C THR A 145 -5.75 1.69 2.42
N GLY A 146 -6.38 0.58 2.83
CA GLY A 146 -7.79 0.60 3.28
C GLY A 146 -8.03 1.48 4.50
N SER A 147 -7.10 1.52 5.46
CA SER A 147 -7.21 2.35 6.66
C SER A 147 -7.17 3.85 6.34
N VAL A 148 -6.38 4.23 5.34
CA VAL A 148 -6.30 5.62 4.86
C VAL A 148 -7.56 5.99 4.07
N VAL A 149 -8.04 5.08 3.18
CA VAL A 149 -9.29 5.27 2.42
C VAL A 149 -10.46 5.60 3.35
N GLY A 150 -10.65 4.79 4.39
CA GLY A 150 -11.78 5.00 5.32
C GLY A 150 -11.70 6.33 6.02
N GLN A 151 -10.52 6.73 6.50
CA GLN A 151 -10.34 8.01 7.17
C GLN A 151 -10.55 9.19 6.21
N ILE A 152 -10.08 9.12 4.96
CA ILE A 152 -10.37 10.17 3.94
C ILE A 152 -11.88 10.24 3.70
N ALA A 153 -12.57 9.10 3.57
CA ALA A 153 -14.02 9.06 3.40
C ALA A 153 -14.76 9.71 4.59
N LYS A 154 -14.29 9.49 5.84
CA LYS A 154 -14.81 10.19 7.03
C LYS A 154 -14.62 11.69 6.92
N LEU A 155 -13.45 12.16 6.51
CA LEU A 155 -13.16 13.59 6.31
C LEU A 155 -14.03 14.22 5.21
N LYS A 156 -14.55 13.41 4.28
CA LYS A 156 -15.51 13.82 3.25
C LYS A 156 -16.97 13.76 3.70
N GLY A 157 -17.24 13.43 4.98
CA GLY A 157 -18.60 13.36 5.51
C GLY A 157 -19.37 12.09 5.16
N CYS A 158 -18.69 11.03 4.76
CA CYS A 158 -19.30 9.76 4.40
C CYS A 158 -19.57 8.88 5.63
N ARG A 159 -20.54 7.98 5.50
CA ARG A 159 -20.64 6.79 6.32
C ARG A 159 -19.61 5.76 5.83
N VAL A 160 -18.80 5.20 6.72
CA VAL A 160 -17.71 4.29 6.34
C VAL A 160 -17.87 2.94 7.02
N VAL A 161 -17.87 1.88 6.21
CA VAL A 161 -17.93 0.50 6.67
C VAL A 161 -16.67 -0.24 6.21
N GLY A 162 -15.98 -0.88 7.15
CA GLY A 162 -14.74 -1.60 6.87
C GLY A 162 -14.92 -3.12 6.92
N ILE A 163 -14.35 -3.84 5.95
CA ILE A 163 -14.23 -5.30 5.99
C ILE A 163 -12.80 -5.63 6.36
N ALA A 164 -12.61 -6.31 7.50
CA ALA A 164 -11.31 -6.75 7.99
C ALA A 164 -11.41 -8.15 8.63
N GLY A 165 -10.30 -8.75 9.01
CA GLY A 165 -10.30 -10.08 9.60
C GLY A 165 -9.75 -10.10 11.03
N GLY A 166 -10.61 -10.46 11.97
CA GLY A 166 -10.29 -10.67 13.38
C GLY A 166 -10.54 -9.45 14.26
N GLU A 167 -10.85 -9.72 15.52
CA GLU A 167 -11.30 -8.75 16.54
C GLU A 167 -10.36 -7.54 16.67
N LYS A 168 -9.05 -7.76 16.75
CA LYS A 168 -8.06 -6.68 16.90
C LYS A 168 -8.14 -5.63 15.79
N LYS A 169 -8.26 -6.08 14.52
CA LYS A 169 -8.37 -5.18 13.36
C LYS A 169 -9.69 -4.44 13.33
N CYS A 170 -10.77 -5.15 13.66
CA CYS A 170 -12.11 -4.55 13.74
C CYS A 170 -12.20 -3.51 14.86
N ALA A 171 -11.64 -3.78 16.03
CA ALA A 171 -11.58 -2.83 17.14
C ALA A 171 -10.81 -1.55 16.74
N TRP A 172 -9.62 -1.70 16.16
CA TRP A 172 -8.83 -0.55 15.73
C TRP A 172 -9.57 0.32 14.71
N LEU A 173 -10.28 -0.28 13.75
CA LEU A 173 -11.06 0.46 12.76
C LEU A 173 -12.15 1.33 13.41
N LEU A 174 -12.81 0.82 14.46
CA LEU A 174 -13.85 1.55 15.18
C LEU A 174 -13.27 2.63 16.10
N GLU A 175 -12.23 2.30 16.85
CA GLU A 175 -11.70 3.14 17.93
C GLU A 175 -10.72 4.21 17.41
N ASP A 176 -9.80 3.83 16.53
CA ASP A 176 -8.73 4.69 16.01
C ASP A 176 -8.97 5.13 14.56
N GLY A 177 -9.51 4.24 13.72
CA GLY A 177 -9.79 4.50 12.31
C GLY A 177 -11.02 5.36 12.06
N GLY A 178 -11.92 5.49 13.05
CA GLY A 178 -13.14 6.30 12.98
C GLY A 178 -14.21 5.75 12.04
N PHE A 179 -14.18 4.44 11.72
CA PHE A 179 -15.21 3.79 10.91
C PHE A 179 -16.54 3.71 11.68
N ASP A 180 -17.66 3.81 10.98
CA ASP A 180 -18.99 3.75 11.58
C ASP A 180 -19.45 2.32 11.85
N ALA A 181 -18.94 1.34 11.10
CA ALA A 181 -19.19 -0.08 11.30
C ALA A 181 -18.07 -0.92 10.70
N VAL A 182 -17.97 -2.15 11.17
CA VAL A 182 -16.99 -3.14 10.67
C VAL A 182 -17.66 -4.48 10.43
N ILE A 183 -17.08 -5.24 9.52
CA ILE A 183 -17.47 -6.60 9.17
C ILE A 183 -16.23 -7.48 9.35
N ASP A 184 -16.30 -8.45 10.27
CA ASP A 184 -15.26 -9.46 10.42
C ASP A 184 -15.53 -10.65 9.49
N TYR A 185 -14.91 -10.66 8.32
CA TYR A 185 -15.09 -11.71 7.32
C TYR A 185 -14.66 -13.12 7.79
N LYS A 186 -13.99 -13.22 8.95
CA LYS A 186 -13.60 -14.50 9.55
C LYS A 186 -14.68 -15.10 10.42
N SER A 187 -15.64 -14.31 10.90
CA SER A 187 -16.64 -14.71 11.88
C SER A 187 -18.08 -14.61 11.40
N GLU A 188 -18.35 -13.90 10.29
CA GLU A 188 -19.70 -13.68 9.79
C GLU A 188 -19.79 -13.75 8.26
N ASP A 189 -21.00 -13.99 7.72
CA ASP A 189 -21.26 -13.89 6.28
C ASP A 189 -21.16 -12.45 5.82
N VAL A 190 -20.30 -12.19 4.84
CA VAL A 190 -19.99 -10.83 4.36
C VAL A 190 -21.21 -10.19 3.70
N GLY A 191 -22.00 -10.94 2.94
CA GLY A 191 -23.19 -10.42 2.25
C GLY A 191 -24.27 -9.97 3.24
N GLU A 192 -24.61 -10.83 4.21
CA GLU A 192 -25.56 -10.51 5.28
C GLU A 192 -25.09 -9.32 6.11
N ALA A 193 -23.77 -9.27 6.40
CA ALA A 193 -23.19 -8.18 7.16
C ALA A 193 -23.20 -6.85 6.40
N ILE A 194 -22.94 -6.84 5.07
CA ILE A 194 -23.08 -5.64 4.24
C ILE A 194 -24.54 -5.17 4.25
N GLN A 195 -25.50 -6.07 4.09
CA GLN A 195 -26.92 -5.71 4.15
C GLN A 195 -27.29 -5.02 5.47
N ARG A 196 -26.79 -5.53 6.59
CA ARG A 196 -27.04 -4.98 7.93
C ARG A 196 -26.35 -3.65 8.15
N THR A 197 -25.07 -3.52 7.72
CA THR A 197 -24.25 -2.33 8.02
C THR A 197 -24.39 -1.22 6.99
N CYS A 198 -24.85 -1.53 5.77
CA CYS A 198 -25.11 -0.59 4.68
C CYS A 198 -26.60 -0.57 4.30
N PRO A 199 -27.55 -0.16 5.20
CA PRO A 199 -28.98 -0.26 4.95
C PRO A 199 -29.45 0.56 3.75
N ASN A 200 -28.75 1.64 3.41
CA ASN A 200 -29.01 2.50 2.25
C ASN A 200 -28.22 2.09 1.00
N ARG A 201 -27.62 0.91 1.03
CA ARG A 201 -26.70 0.37 0.01
C ARG A 201 -25.33 1.04 0.02
N VAL A 202 -24.45 0.57 -0.87
CA VAL A 202 -23.07 1.01 -1.02
C VAL A 202 -22.97 1.97 -2.20
N ASP A 203 -22.55 3.20 -1.97
CA ASP A 203 -22.35 4.21 -3.02
C ASP A 203 -20.94 4.14 -3.61
N VAL A 204 -19.93 3.93 -2.75
CA VAL A 204 -18.56 3.70 -3.18
C VAL A 204 -18.03 2.40 -2.55
N PHE A 205 -17.54 1.49 -3.36
CA PHE A 205 -16.81 0.32 -2.88
C PHE A 205 -15.35 0.43 -3.29
N PHE A 206 -14.46 0.54 -2.30
CA PHE A 206 -13.02 0.53 -2.51
C PHE A 206 -12.50 -0.89 -2.28
N ASP A 207 -12.12 -1.57 -3.36
CA ASP A 207 -11.76 -2.98 -3.31
C ASP A 207 -10.26 -3.22 -3.40
N ASN A 208 -9.71 -3.77 -2.31
CA ASN A 208 -8.34 -4.25 -2.21
C ASN A 208 -8.24 -5.79 -2.33
N VAL A 209 -9.36 -6.52 -2.28
CA VAL A 209 -9.38 -7.96 -2.04
C VAL A 209 -9.86 -8.78 -3.23
N GLY A 210 -10.91 -8.33 -3.91
CA GLY A 210 -11.54 -9.10 -5.00
C GLY A 210 -12.29 -10.35 -4.52
N GLY A 211 -12.47 -11.32 -5.42
CA GLY A 211 -13.06 -12.62 -5.12
C GLY A 211 -14.46 -12.55 -4.52
N ASP A 212 -14.74 -13.39 -3.52
CA ASP A 212 -16.07 -13.50 -2.89
C ASP A 212 -16.51 -12.19 -2.21
N ILE A 213 -15.58 -11.39 -1.71
CA ILE A 213 -15.89 -10.08 -1.11
C ILE A 213 -16.39 -9.11 -2.18
N LEU A 214 -15.77 -9.08 -3.36
CA LEU A 214 -16.24 -8.28 -4.49
C LEU A 214 -17.64 -8.75 -4.93
N GLU A 215 -17.85 -10.07 -5.07
CA GLU A 215 -19.15 -10.62 -5.45
C GLU A 215 -20.23 -10.23 -4.42
N ALA A 216 -19.96 -10.40 -3.12
CA ALA A 216 -20.89 -9.99 -2.07
C ALA A 216 -21.20 -8.48 -2.11
N ALA A 217 -20.18 -7.63 -2.29
CA ALA A 217 -20.37 -6.19 -2.38
C ALA A 217 -21.26 -5.79 -3.57
N LEU A 218 -21.07 -6.42 -4.74
CA LEU A 218 -21.86 -6.14 -5.94
C LEU A 218 -23.36 -6.42 -5.78
N ASP A 219 -23.78 -7.30 -4.87
CA ASP A 219 -25.20 -7.52 -4.56
C ASP A 219 -25.82 -6.36 -3.76
N HIS A 220 -24.98 -5.55 -3.13
CA HIS A 220 -25.42 -4.49 -2.22
C HIS A 220 -25.12 -3.05 -2.72
N ILE A 221 -24.57 -2.89 -3.94
CA ILE A 221 -24.30 -1.57 -4.52
C ILE A 221 -25.58 -0.77 -4.76
N GLY A 222 -25.47 0.54 -4.58
CA GLY A 222 -26.51 1.52 -4.86
C GLY A 222 -26.63 1.88 -6.33
N LEU A 223 -27.54 2.79 -6.63
CA LEU A 223 -27.69 3.36 -7.96
C LEU A 223 -26.53 4.31 -8.25
N HIS A 224 -25.92 4.17 -9.45
CA HIS A 224 -24.76 4.97 -9.86
C HIS A 224 -23.52 4.82 -8.96
N SER A 225 -23.40 3.68 -8.25
CA SER A 225 -22.24 3.42 -7.39
C SER A 225 -20.94 3.34 -8.20
N ARG A 226 -19.83 3.58 -7.50
CA ARG A 226 -18.48 3.54 -8.04
C ARG A 226 -17.72 2.43 -7.34
N ILE A 227 -17.18 1.49 -8.11
CA ILE A 227 -16.35 0.40 -7.63
C ILE A 227 -14.90 0.71 -8.03
N VAL A 228 -14.07 1.02 -7.04
CA VAL A 228 -12.65 1.34 -7.20
C VAL A 228 -11.86 0.05 -7.09
N MET A 229 -11.34 -0.46 -8.20
CA MET A 229 -10.55 -1.68 -8.24
C MET A 229 -9.08 -1.34 -7.96
N CYS A 230 -8.68 -1.41 -6.70
CA CYS A 230 -7.32 -1.14 -6.25
C CYS A 230 -6.45 -2.38 -6.27
N GLY A 231 -6.99 -3.53 -5.89
CA GLY A 231 -6.28 -4.79 -5.83
C GLY A 231 -7.20 -6.00 -5.78
N ALA A 232 -6.61 -7.19 -5.86
CA ALA A 232 -7.31 -8.47 -5.78
C ALA A 232 -6.47 -9.49 -5.01
N ILE A 233 -6.04 -9.14 -3.78
CA ILE A 233 -5.06 -9.92 -3.01
C ILE A 233 -5.52 -11.36 -2.76
N SER A 234 -6.82 -11.62 -2.72
CA SER A 234 -7.37 -12.97 -2.56
C SER A 234 -6.94 -13.93 -3.68
N GLY A 235 -6.65 -13.39 -4.87
CA GLY A 235 -6.25 -14.17 -6.03
C GLY A 235 -4.74 -14.21 -6.30
N TYR A 236 -3.91 -13.42 -5.62
CA TYR A 236 -2.50 -13.26 -5.99
C TYR A 236 -1.65 -14.53 -5.84
N ASN A 237 -2.01 -15.41 -4.92
CA ASN A 237 -1.32 -16.70 -4.70
C ASN A 237 -2.03 -17.89 -5.39
N SER A 238 -3.06 -17.65 -6.20
CA SER A 238 -3.72 -18.73 -6.92
C SER A 238 -2.87 -19.21 -8.09
N ASP A 239 -2.70 -20.52 -8.21
CA ASP A 239 -2.02 -21.16 -9.34
C ASP A 239 -2.96 -21.36 -10.55
N SER A 240 -4.25 -21.10 -10.39
CA SER A 240 -5.28 -21.19 -11.42
C SER A 240 -5.93 -19.83 -11.67
N ALA A 241 -6.60 -19.69 -12.80
CA ALA A 241 -7.41 -18.51 -13.08
C ALA A 241 -8.46 -18.30 -11.99
N VAL A 242 -8.47 -17.11 -11.40
CA VAL A 242 -9.48 -16.73 -10.42
C VAL A 242 -10.78 -16.41 -11.16
N PRO A 243 -11.91 -17.06 -10.82
CA PRO A 243 -13.18 -16.75 -11.47
C PRO A 243 -13.60 -15.32 -11.16
N GLY A 244 -14.19 -14.66 -12.15
CA GLY A 244 -14.81 -13.35 -11.94
C GLY A 244 -16.15 -13.45 -11.19
N PRO A 245 -16.68 -12.30 -10.73
CA PRO A 245 -18.00 -12.24 -10.08
C PRO A 245 -19.10 -12.75 -10.99
N LYS A 246 -20.01 -13.58 -10.46
CA LYS A 246 -21.14 -14.15 -11.20
C LYS A 246 -22.29 -13.14 -11.41
N ASN A 247 -22.28 -12.06 -10.63
CA ASN A 247 -23.35 -11.07 -10.53
C ASN A 247 -23.04 -9.73 -11.22
N LEU A 248 -22.18 -9.73 -12.24
CA LEU A 248 -21.85 -8.52 -13.02
C LEU A 248 -23.06 -7.80 -13.61
N MET A 249 -24.21 -8.49 -13.77
CA MET A 249 -25.46 -7.86 -14.18
C MET A 249 -25.90 -6.74 -13.24
N ASN A 250 -25.44 -6.75 -12.00
CA ASN A 250 -25.71 -5.67 -11.04
C ASN A 250 -25.06 -4.33 -11.47
N ILE A 251 -23.93 -4.36 -12.15
CA ILE A 251 -23.31 -3.16 -12.74
C ILE A 251 -24.27 -2.48 -13.71
N ILE A 252 -24.92 -3.26 -14.58
CA ILE A 252 -25.89 -2.73 -15.56
C ILE A 252 -27.15 -2.24 -14.85
N SER A 253 -27.76 -3.08 -14.00
CA SER A 253 -29.04 -2.76 -13.35
C SER A 253 -28.93 -1.55 -12.41
N ARG A 254 -27.77 -1.35 -11.80
CA ARG A 254 -27.46 -0.20 -10.93
C ARG A 254 -26.83 0.98 -11.69
N ARG A 255 -26.53 0.83 -12.98
CA ARG A 255 -25.80 1.83 -13.78
C ARG A 255 -24.52 2.26 -13.09
N ALA A 256 -23.85 1.29 -12.46
CA ALA A 256 -22.63 1.48 -11.70
C ALA A 256 -21.42 1.59 -12.61
N LYS A 257 -20.34 2.19 -12.12
CA LYS A 257 -19.03 2.24 -12.76
C LYS A 257 -18.04 1.38 -11.96
N MET A 258 -17.30 0.52 -12.64
CA MET A 258 -16.17 -0.21 -12.07
C MET A 258 -14.91 0.19 -12.81
N GLN A 259 -13.89 0.65 -12.07
CA GLN A 259 -12.67 1.18 -12.68
C GLN A 259 -11.44 0.78 -11.89
N GLY A 260 -10.43 0.25 -12.61
CA GLY A 260 -9.06 0.07 -12.11
C GLY A 260 -8.22 1.32 -12.32
N PHE A 261 -7.12 1.41 -11.59
CA PHE A 261 -6.13 2.47 -11.71
C PHE A 261 -4.76 1.99 -11.21
N ILE A 262 -3.71 2.69 -11.60
CA ILE A 262 -2.36 2.48 -11.10
C ILE A 262 -1.82 3.81 -10.58
N ILE A 263 -1.26 3.80 -9.38
CA ILE A 263 -0.76 5.02 -8.73
C ILE A 263 0.36 5.71 -9.52
N LEU A 264 1.10 4.97 -10.34
CA LEU A 264 2.17 5.54 -11.17
C LEU A 264 1.65 6.58 -12.15
N ASP A 265 0.37 6.53 -12.56
CA ASP A 265 -0.27 7.51 -13.44
C ASP A 265 -0.52 8.87 -12.74
N TYR A 266 -0.36 8.93 -11.40
CA TYR A 266 -0.62 10.10 -10.57
C TYR A 266 0.65 10.71 -9.95
N ILE A 267 1.83 10.19 -10.24
CA ILE A 267 3.09 10.59 -9.58
C ILE A 267 3.35 12.09 -9.69
N ASP A 268 3.05 12.70 -10.81
CA ASP A 268 3.22 14.15 -11.01
C ASP A 268 2.34 14.99 -10.08
N GLN A 269 1.24 14.42 -9.57
CA GLN A 269 0.31 15.07 -8.64
C GLN A 269 0.62 14.72 -7.18
N ALA A 270 1.56 13.81 -6.92
CA ALA A 270 1.90 13.34 -5.58
C ALA A 270 2.26 14.45 -4.59
N PRO A 271 3.01 15.52 -4.97
CA PRO A 271 3.36 16.58 -4.01
C PRO A 271 2.15 17.24 -3.33
N ALA A 272 1.08 17.51 -4.09
CA ALA A 272 -0.14 18.10 -3.54
C ALA A 272 -0.88 17.13 -2.60
N ALA A 273 -0.94 15.85 -2.95
CA ALA A 273 -1.54 14.82 -2.12
C ALA A 273 -0.75 14.61 -0.81
N ILE A 274 0.59 14.58 -0.88
CA ILE A 274 1.46 14.46 0.30
C ILE A 274 1.26 15.65 1.24
N ALA A 275 1.17 16.87 0.71
CA ALA A 275 0.92 18.07 1.51
C ALA A 275 -0.42 17.98 2.26
N GLN A 276 -1.48 17.53 1.58
CA GLN A 276 -2.80 17.36 2.19
C GLN A 276 -2.83 16.24 3.24
N LEU A 277 -2.22 15.10 2.96
CA LEU A 277 -2.08 14.00 3.92
C LEU A 277 -1.27 14.46 5.15
N GLY A 278 -0.20 15.21 4.92
CA GLY A 278 0.62 15.80 5.98
C GLY A 278 -0.17 16.77 6.86
N GLU A 279 -1.01 17.62 6.29
CA GLU A 279 -1.91 18.49 7.04
C GLU A 279 -2.87 17.70 7.92
N TRP A 280 -3.49 16.63 7.39
CA TRP A 280 -4.42 15.82 8.17
C TRP A 280 -3.73 15.08 9.31
N ILE A 281 -2.51 14.57 9.10
CA ILE A 281 -1.70 13.97 10.17
C ILE A 281 -1.31 15.01 11.23
N ALA A 282 -0.76 16.16 10.81
CA ALA A 282 -0.30 17.21 11.72
C ALA A 282 -1.42 17.81 12.57
N THR A 283 -2.65 17.84 12.04
CA THR A 283 -3.84 18.32 12.75
C THR A 283 -4.57 17.22 13.55
N GLY A 284 -4.03 15.99 13.57
CA GLY A 284 -4.64 14.85 14.30
C GLY A 284 -5.93 14.33 13.68
N LYS A 285 -6.26 14.74 12.44
CA LYS A 285 -7.47 14.30 11.72
C LYS A 285 -7.30 12.92 11.08
N MET A 286 -6.07 12.45 10.96
CA MET A 286 -5.73 11.16 10.38
C MET A 286 -4.61 10.51 11.17
N ARG A 287 -4.64 9.18 11.24
CA ARG A 287 -3.60 8.32 11.81
C ARG A 287 -3.15 7.31 10.77
N PHE A 288 -1.96 6.80 10.92
CA PHE A 288 -1.46 5.68 10.12
C PHE A 288 -0.91 4.60 11.04
N GLU A 289 -0.98 3.38 10.59
CA GLU A 289 -0.50 2.21 11.33
C GLU A 289 0.56 1.50 10.52
N VAL A 290 1.64 1.10 11.17
CA VAL A 290 2.74 0.35 10.57
C VAL A 290 3.06 -0.88 11.40
N ASP A 291 3.31 -1.99 10.71
CA ASP A 291 3.77 -3.25 11.30
C ASP A 291 5.23 -3.43 10.87
N VAL A 292 6.16 -3.17 11.78
CA VAL A 292 7.59 -3.24 11.50
C VAL A 292 8.15 -4.55 12.04
N GLN A 293 8.73 -5.36 11.16
CA GLN A 293 9.52 -6.52 11.51
C GLN A 293 11.00 -6.14 11.47
N ASP A 294 11.88 -6.93 12.08
CA ASP A 294 13.32 -6.67 12.15
C ASP A 294 14.12 -7.81 11.49
N GLY A 295 15.29 -7.48 10.94
CA GLY A 295 16.29 -8.41 10.45
C GLY A 295 16.14 -8.80 8.98
N PHE A 296 17.22 -8.69 8.23
CA PHE A 296 17.25 -8.96 6.78
C PHE A 296 16.83 -10.40 6.43
N GLU A 297 17.19 -11.35 7.28
CA GLU A 297 16.83 -12.77 7.15
C GLU A 297 15.33 -13.03 7.17
N ASN A 298 14.55 -12.11 7.75
CA ASN A 298 13.09 -12.23 7.88
C ASN A 298 12.32 -11.73 6.65
N ILE A 299 12.99 -11.34 5.57
CA ILE A 299 12.36 -10.82 4.34
C ILE A 299 11.26 -11.76 3.80
N PRO A 300 11.48 -13.08 3.56
CA PRO A 300 10.44 -13.95 3.03
C PRO A 300 9.26 -14.14 3.98
N ALA A 301 9.54 -14.26 5.29
CA ALA A 301 8.53 -14.39 6.32
C ALA A 301 7.66 -13.12 6.41
N THR A 302 8.28 -11.94 6.34
CA THR A 302 7.60 -10.64 6.35
C THR A 302 6.66 -10.48 5.16
N LEU A 303 7.09 -10.85 3.95
CA LEU A 303 6.21 -10.81 2.78
C LEU A 303 5.00 -11.73 2.95
N LYS A 304 5.20 -12.94 3.49
CA LYS A 304 4.13 -13.92 3.71
C LYS A 304 3.01 -13.39 4.60
N ARG A 305 3.33 -12.54 5.60
CA ARG A 305 2.35 -11.94 6.53
C ARG A 305 1.23 -11.17 5.82
N LEU A 306 1.51 -10.58 4.64
CA LEU A 306 0.51 -9.89 3.83
C LEU A 306 -0.59 -10.84 3.34
N TYR A 307 -0.25 -12.10 3.03
CA TYR A 307 -1.18 -13.09 2.45
C TYR A 307 -1.85 -13.95 3.52
N THR A 308 -1.33 -13.97 4.73
CA THR A 308 -1.96 -14.61 5.91
C THR A 308 -2.79 -13.62 6.73
N ALA A 309 -2.84 -12.36 6.29
CA ALA A 309 -3.53 -11.27 6.98
C ALA A 309 -3.08 -11.08 8.45
N GLU A 310 -1.80 -11.29 8.72
CA GLU A 310 -1.19 -11.09 10.04
C GLU A 310 -0.79 -9.63 10.29
N ASN A 311 -0.41 -8.91 9.22
CA ASN A 311 -0.01 -7.50 9.32
C ASN A 311 -1.15 -6.59 9.72
N MET A 312 -0.84 -5.51 10.43
CA MET A 312 -1.74 -4.40 10.71
C MET A 312 -1.17 -3.12 10.08
N GLY A 313 -1.99 -2.41 9.29
CA GLY A 313 -1.48 -1.26 8.55
C GLY A 313 -0.43 -1.62 7.52
N LYS A 314 0.59 -0.78 7.39
CA LYS A 314 1.69 -0.96 6.42
C LYS A 314 2.75 -1.92 6.96
N GLN A 315 3.01 -3.00 6.20
CA GLN A 315 4.10 -3.92 6.52
C GLN A 315 5.44 -3.35 6.07
N LEU A 316 6.36 -3.22 7.00
CA LEU A 316 7.74 -2.80 6.80
C LEU A 316 8.69 -3.82 7.42
N LEU A 317 9.95 -3.77 6.99
CA LEU A 317 11.05 -4.49 7.63
C LEU A 317 12.20 -3.51 7.86
N LYS A 318 12.64 -3.40 9.09
CA LYS A 318 13.87 -2.70 9.46
C LYS A 318 15.05 -3.66 9.30
N ILE A 319 16.03 -3.28 8.49
CA ILE A 319 17.19 -4.13 8.21
C ILE A 319 18.51 -3.55 8.78
N ALA A 320 18.52 -2.25 9.09
CA ALA A 320 19.70 -1.60 9.68
C ALA A 320 19.32 -0.34 10.44
N ASP A 321 20.23 0.11 11.32
CA ASP A 321 20.21 1.44 11.92
C ASP A 321 21.04 2.44 11.11
N PRO A 322 20.67 3.75 11.12
CA PRO A 322 21.51 4.79 10.53
C PRO A 322 22.90 4.81 11.16
N GLN A 323 23.91 5.02 10.35
CA GLN A 323 25.26 5.23 10.85
C GLN A 323 25.49 6.69 11.25
N VAL A 324 26.24 6.91 12.31
CA VAL A 324 26.70 8.24 12.67
C VAL A 324 27.76 8.64 11.64
N VAL A 325 27.43 9.59 10.78
CA VAL A 325 28.37 10.16 9.83
C VAL A 325 29.10 11.32 10.52
N PRO A 326 30.42 11.30 10.66
CA PRO A 326 31.16 12.45 11.16
C PRO A 326 30.89 13.65 10.25
N GLN A 327 30.38 14.74 10.80
CA GLN A 327 30.35 16.00 10.05
C GLN A 327 31.82 16.37 9.77
N LYS A 328 32.17 16.49 8.49
CA LYS A 328 33.43 17.12 8.12
C LYS A 328 33.25 18.62 8.37
N ASP A 329 34.03 19.14 9.34
CA ASP A 329 34.17 20.58 9.59
C ASP A 329 34.61 21.34 8.35
#